data_570b83fd0d5e7ee00ba5aa4dd98c26e6
#
_entry.id   570b83fd0d5e7ee00ba5aa4dd98c26e6
#
_cell.length_a   1.000
_cell.length_b   1.000
_cell.length_c   1.000
_cell.angle_alpha   90.00
_cell.angle_beta   90.00
_cell.angle_gamma   90.00
#
_symmetry.space_group_name_H-M   'P 1'
#
loop_
_entity.id
_entity.type
_entity.pdbx_description
1 polymer ?
#
loop_
_entity_poly.entity_id
_entity_poly.type
_entity_poly.pdbx_seq_one_letter_code
_entity_poly.pdbx_strand_id
1 'polypeptide(L)'
;MVNLTINGTKVSVKEGTTILDAAKSIGETIPTLCYLKEINEIGACRVCVVEVEGTERCVTACNNFVEEGMVVYTNSRKVRTTRKTNVKLILSQHDYKCGTCVRSGNCTLQSLANELNISEMPYDSILEKDNWDMTFPLIRNAQKCIKCMRCVQICDNIQEMHIWDVVNTGSRTTVNVRGNQNIRETACTLCGQCVVNCPVGALRERDDVGMVLDAVEDDEVITVVQVAPAVRTAWGESFGLSKEFATAKRLVGGLRKIGFDYIFDTTFAADMTIMEEGSEFIERLPEIKGSGLPMFTSCCPGWVKFIKSQYPDMADRLSSAKSPQQMFGAITKSYYAQKLGVDPEKIFCVSIMPCLAKKDEYTWDGAKDVDAVLTTREVERLFKAFFIKTDELEEDEFDNPLGESTGAGVIFGATGGVMEAALRSAYYLVTKKNPEPDAFKAVRGLDGWKEADLDGTDIKVAVASGLGNTRRLMNAIKKGEVHYDFVEIMSCPGGCINGGGQPFKDDASMVEERRNVLYGLDKHNNIRFSHENPSVIKCYEEYFEKPLSHKSHEILHVKHV
;
A
#
# COMPACT_ATOMS: atom_id res chain seq x y z
N MET A 1 27.20 3.12 -27.75
CA MET A 1 25.90 2.90 -28.43
C MET A 1 26.01 1.60 -29.19
N VAL A 2 24.97 0.77 -29.14
CA VAL A 2 24.84 -0.50 -29.86
C VAL A 2 23.76 -0.33 -30.92
N ASN A 3 24.06 -0.73 -32.15
CA ASN A 3 23.15 -0.62 -33.29
C ASN A 3 22.58 -2.00 -33.60
N LEU A 4 21.25 -2.09 -33.71
CA LEU A 4 20.54 -3.31 -34.01
C LEU A 4 19.35 -3.04 -34.92
N THR A 5 18.69 -4.09 -35.38
CA THR A 5 17.47 -4.00 -36.18
C THR A 5 16.36 -4.77 -35.48
N ILE A 6 15.21 -4.12 -35.23
CA ILE A 6 14.02 -4.76 -34.65
C ILE A 6 12.87 -4.65 -35.66
N ASN A 7 12.34 -5.77 -36.11
CA ASN A 7 11.27 -5.85 -37.12
C ASN A 7 11.55 -5.02 -38.38
N GLY A 8 12.83 -4.93 -38.82
CA GLY A 8 13.27 -4.13 -39.95
C GLY A 8 13.59 -2.67 -39.63
N THR A 9 13.31 -2.17 -38.43
CA THR A 9 13.62 -0.81 -37.97
C THR A 9 15.00 -0.77 -37.33
N LYS A 10 15.87 0.15 -37.77
CA LYS A 10 17.18 0.37 -37.17
C LYS A 10 17.05 1.13 -35.84
N VAL A 11 17.70 0.63 -34.81
CA VAL A 11 17.64 1.14 -33.43
C VAL A 11 19.06 1.32 -32.90
N SER A 12 19.32 2.42 -32.21
CA SER A 12 20.61 2.69 -31.55
C SER A 12 20.36 2.98 -30.07
N VAL A 13 20.86 2.14 -29.17
CA VAL A 13 20.66 2.24 -27.72
C VAL A 13 21.99 2.15 -26.96
N LYS A 14 21.97 2.42 -25.67
CA LYS A 14 23.15 2.27 -24.81
C LYS A 14 23.53 0.79 -24.67
N GLU A 15 24.82 0.51 -24.51
CA GLU A 15 25.30 -0.81 -24.12
C GLU A 15 24.69 -1.23 -22.78
N GLY A 16 24.36 -2.49 -22.62
CA GLY A 16 23.65 -3.01 -21.45
C GLY A 16 22.12 -2.80 -21.48
N THR A 17 21.54 -2.28 -22.57
CA THR A 17 20.07 -2.21 -22.76
C THR A 17 19.54 -3.61 -23.06
N THR A 18 18.40 -3.99 -22.46
CA THR A 18 17.72 -5.24 -22.78
C THR A 18 17.02 -5.17 -24.15
N ILE A 19 16.78 -6.33 -24.80
CA ILE A 19 15.99 -6.37 -26.03
C ILE A 19 14.57 -5.80 -25.79
N LEU A 20 14.02 -6.03 -24.60
CA LEU A 20 12.70 -5.50 -24.20
C LEU A 20 12.68 -3.96 -24.19
N ASP A 21 13.66 -3.34 -23.54
CA ASP A 21 13.75 -1.87 -23.45
C ASP A 21 14.10 -1.25 -24.82
N ALA A 22 14.94 -1.91 -25.61
CA ALA A 22 15.24 -1.49 -26.97
C ALA A 22 13.98 -1.50 -27.87
N ALA A 23 13.15 -2.53 -27.78
CA ALA A 23 11.88 -2.62 -28.50
C ALA A 23 10.91 -1.51 -28.03
N LYS A 24 10.79 -1.30 -26.72
CA LYS A 24 9.95 -0.26 -26.13
C LYS A 24 10.35 1.15 -26.61
N SER A 25 11.63 1.41 -26.79
CA SER A 25 12.14 2.73 -27.24
C SER A 25 11.66 3.15 -28.64
N ILE A 26 11.21 2.20 -29.45
CA ILE A 26 10.66 2.44 -30.80
C ILE A 26 9.16 2.15 -30.89
N GLY A 27 8.47 2.00 -29.73
CA GLY A 27 7.03 1.75 -29.69
C GLY A 27 6.61 0.31 -29.93
N GLU A 28 7.57 -0.64 -30.05
CA GLU A 28 7.26 -2.06 -30.19
C GLU A 28 6.92 -2.70 -28.85
N THR A 29 5.77 -3.36 -28.78
CA THR A 29 5.30 -4.03 -27.56
C THR A 29 5.64 -5.50 -27.56
N ILE A 30 6.44 -5.94 -26.59
CA ILE A 30 6.68 -7.35 -26.30
C ILE A 30 5.94 -7.71 -25.01
N PRO A 31 4.98 -8.67 -25.04
CA PRO A 31 4.22 -9.01 -23.85
C PRO A 31 5.10 -9.66 -22.78
N THR A 32 4.83 -9.31 -21.52
CA THR A 32 5.52 -9.84 -20.35
C THR A 32 4.52 -10.38 -19.33
N LEU A 33 4.96 -11.28 -18.43
CA LEU A 33 4.12 -11.81 -17.37
C LEU A 33 4.85 -11.87 -16.02
N CYS A 34 6.10 -12.36 -15.99
CA CYS A 34 6.90 -12.38 -14.75
C CYS A 34 7.72 -11.10 -14.55
N TYR A 35 8.01 -10.34 -15.58
CA TYR A 35 8.91 -9.20 -15.56
C TYR A 35 8.42 -8.06 -14.64
N LEU A 36 9.30 -7.60 -13.79
CA LEU A 36 9.22 -6.34 -13.06
C LEU A 36 10.58 -5.67 -13.17
N LYS A 37 10.63 -4.49 -13.76
CA LYS A 37 11.89 -3.76 -14.00
C LYS A 37 12.66 -3.58 -12.68
N GLU A 38 13.97 -3.87 -12.71
CA GLU A 38 14.90 -3.77 -11.58
C GLU A 38 14.59 -4.68 -10.37
N ILE A 39 13.48 -5.42 -10.41
CA ILE A 39 13.03 -6.27 -9.29
C ILE A 39 13.04 -7.74 -9.69
N ASN A 40 12.43 -8.10 -10.83
CA ASN A 40 12.27 -9.48 -11.28
C ASN A 40 12.49 -9.63 -12.79
N GLU A 41 13.74 -9.76 -13.20
CA GLU A 41 14.19 -9.86 -14.59
C GLU A 41 14.75 -11.26 -14.92
N ILE A 42 14.14 -12.30 -14.34
CA ILE A 42 14.67 -13.67 -14.36
C ILE A 42 14.25 -14.51 -15.57
N GLY A 43 13.34 -14.01 -16.43
CA GLY A 43 12.88 -14.70 -17.63
C GLY A 43 12.10 -16.00 -17.38
N ALA A 44 11.50 -16.19 -16.18
CA ALA A 44 10.88 -17.46 -15.76
C ALA A 44 9.71 -17.90 -16.64
N CYS A 45 8.81 -16.99 -17.01
CA CYS A 45 7.57 -17.32 -17.72
C CYS A 45 7.76 -17.57 -19.23
N ARG A 46 8.84 -17.06 -19.82
CA ARG A 46 9.17 -17.13 -21.25
C ARG A 46 8.05 -16.66 -22.20
N VAL A 47 7.26 -15.67 -21.74
CA VAL A 47 6.23 -15.01 -22.55
C VAL A 47 6.85 -13.94 -23.47
N CYS A 48 7.90 -13.25 -22.98
CA CYS A 48 8.60 -12.19 -23.71
C CYS A 48 9.59 -12.72 -24.78
N VAL A 49 9.42 -13.93 -25.28
CA VAL A 49 10.34 -14.52 -26.27
C VAL A 49 10.32 -13.75 -27.59
N VAL A 50 11.51 -13.62 -28.17
CA VAL A 50 11.77 -13.04 -29.50
C VAL A 50 12.68 -13.97 -30.29
N GLU A 51 12.67 -13.84 -31.61
CA GLU A 51 13.60 -14.54 -32.52
C GLU A 51 14.75 -13.60 -32.83
N VAL A 52 15.96 -14.09 -32.67
CA VAL A 52 17.20 -13.42 -33.10
C VAL A 52 17.75 -14.14 -34.30
N GLU A 53 18.07 -13.41 -35.36
CA GLU A 53 18.61 -13.99 -36.60
C GLU A 53 19.91 -14.77 -36.32
N GLY A 54 20.05 -15.91 -36.93
CA GLY A 54 21.19 -16.80 -36.68
C GLY A 54 21.07 -17.66 -35.43
N THR A 55 19.98 -17.53 -34.62
CA THR A 55 19.76 -18.39 -33.46
C THR A 55 18.69 -19.47 -33.73
N GLU A 56 18.94 -20.68 -33.26
CA GLU A 56 17.99 -21.79 -33.43
C GLU A 56 16.78 -21.62 -32.49
N ARG A 57 16.97 -21.06 -31.30
CA ARG A 57 15.95 -20.93 -30.25
C ARG A 57 15.54 -19.48 -30.03
N CYS A 58 14.28 -19.26 -29.69
CA CYS A 58 13.83 -17.96 -29.22
C CYS A 58 14.47 -17.63 -27.86
N VAL A 59 14.89 -16.38 -27.67
CA VAL A 59 15.44 -15.85 -26.41
C VAL A 59 14.42 -14.96 -25.69
N THR A 60 14.55 -14.80 -24.40
CA THR A 60 13.70 -13.91 -23.60
C THR A 60 14.18 -12.45 -23.71
N ALA A 61 13.31 -11.54 -24.10
CA ALA A 61 13.69 -10.12 -24.31
C ALA A 61 13.96 -9.38 -23.00
N CYS A 62 13.36 -9.81 -21.88
CA CYS A 62 13.43 -9.09 -20.60
C CYS A 62 14.78 -9.20 -19.86
N ASN A 63 15.62 -10.17 -20.22
CA ASN A 63 16.92 -10.42 -19.56
C ASN A 63 18.06 -10.79 -20.53
N ASN A 64 17.86 -10.57 -21.82
CA ASN A 64 18.94 -10.64 -22.81
C ASN A 64 19.25 -9.24 -23.30
N PHE A 65 20.54 -8.91 -23.33
CA PHE A 65 21.03 -7.62 -23.76
C PHE A 65 21.21 -7.55 -25.27
N VAL A 66 21.14 -6.35 -25.81
CA VAL A 66 21.38 -6.09 -27.24
C VAL A 66 22.87 -6.22 -27.57
N GLU A 67 23.16 -6.69 -28.78
CA GLU A 67 24.51 -6.80 -29.34
C GLU A 67 24.59 -6.06 -30.67
N GLU A 68 25.81 -5.62 -31.06
CA GLU A 68 26.03 -4.89 -32.31
C GLU A 68 25.66 -5.75 -33.54
N GLY A 69 24.84 -5.19 -34.41
CA GLY A 69 24.36 -5.87 -35.62
C GLY A 69 23.24 -6.89 -35.39
N MET A 70 22.74 -7.05 -34.13
CA MET A 70 21.67 -7.99 -33.84
C MET A 70 20.42 -7.69 -34.68
N VAL A 71 19.76 -8.72 -35.20
CA VAL A 71 18.48 -8.63 -35.91
C VAL A 71 17.43 -9.40 -35.14
N VAL A 72 16.38 -8.70 -34.68
CA VAL A 72 15.34 -9.20 -33.77
C VAL A 72 13.97 -9.17 -34.45
N TYR A 73 13.23 -10.25 -34.33
CA TYR A 73 11.83 -10.36 -34.76
C TYR A 73 10.95 -10.60 -33.53
N THR A 74 10.07 -9.64 -33.22
CA THR A 74 9.22 -9.66 -32.02
C THR A 74 7.93 -10.46 -32.23
N ASN A 75 7.53 -10.73 -33.49
CA ASN A 75 6.24 -11.35 -33.82
C ASN A 75 6.30 -12.28 -35.05
N SER A 76 7.40 -13.03 -35.27
CA SER A 76 7.47 -14.05 -36.28
C SER A 76 6.53 -15.25 -36.01
N ARG A 77 6.29 -16.11 -36.99
CA ARG A 77 5.51 -17.34 -36.78
C ARG A 77 6.08 -18.19 -35.63
N LYS A 78 7.40 -18.30 -35.55
CA LYS A 78 8.12 -19.06 -34.53
C LYS A 78 7.86 -18.46 -33.15
N VAL A 79 7.95 -17.12 -33.00
CA VAL A 79 7.67 -16.40 -31.77
C VAL A 79 6.23 -16.60 -31.33
N ARG A 80 5.24 -16.39 -32.22
CA ARG A 80 3.81 -16.59 -31.90
C ARG A 80 3.51 -17.99 -31.41
N THR A 81 4.05 -19.02 -32.11
CA THR A 81 3.85 -20.42 -31.72
C THR A 81 4.47 -20.71 -30.36
N THR A 82 5.73 -20.30 -30.14
CA THR A 82 6.43 -20.51 -28.86
C THR A 82 5.72 -19.81 -27.71
N ARG A 83 5.32 -18.56 -27.87
CA ARG A 83 4.61 -17.77 -26.86
C ARG A 83 3.26 -18.41 -26.49
N LYS A 84 2.48 -18.80 -27.50
CA LYS A 84 1.18 -19.49 -27.30
C LYS A 84 1.35 -20.81 -26.55
N THR A 85 2.38 -21.61 -26.88
CA THR A 85 2.70 -22.85 -26.17
C THR A 85 3.08 -22.59 -24.72
N ASN A 86 3.94 -21.60 -24.45
CA ASN A 86 4.34 -21.24 -23.07
C ASN A 86 3.14 -20.81 -22.22
N VAL A 87 2.24 -20.00 -22.76
CA VAL A 87 1.03 -19.57 -22.03
C VAL A 87 0.08 -20.75 -21.79
N LYS A 88 -0.09 -21.67 -22.75
CA LYS A 88 -0.86 -22.91 -22.54
C LYS A 88 -0.26 -23.78 -21.43
N LEU A 89 1.07 -23.93 -21.37
CA LEU A 89 1.74 -24.65 -20.29
C LEU A 89 1.54 -23.99 -18.92
N ILE A 90 1.53 -22.65 -18.85
CA ILE A 90 1.22 -21.92 -17.63
C ILE A 90 -0.24 -22.18 -17.22
N LEU A 91 -1.18 -22.09 -18.15
CA LEU A 91 -2.60 -22.34 -17.91
C LEU A 91 -2.89 -23.78 -17.45
N SER A 92 -2.14 -24.78 -17.91
CA SER A 92 -2.31 -26.18 -17.46
C SER A 92 -2.01 -26.40 -15.98
N GLN A 93 -1.29 -25.47 -15.34
CA GLN A 93 -0.98 -25.49 -13.91
C GLN A 93 -1.72 -24.37 -13.13
N HIS A 94 -2.73 -23.75 -13.73
CA HIS A 94 -3.47 -22.65 -13.17
C HIS A 94 -4.96 -22.96 -13.13
N ASP A 95 -5.62 -22.72 -11.98
CA ASP A 95 -7.07 -22.78 -11.87
C ASP A 95 -7.69 -21.55 -12.57
N TYR A 96 -8.03 -21.71 -13.85
CA TYR A 96 -8.58 -20.65 -14.70
C TYR A 96 -10.10 -20.46 -14.60
N LYS A 97 -10.68 -20.71 -13.41
CA LYS A 97 -12.06 -20.32 -13.10
C LYS A 97 -12.14 -18.80 -12.94
N CYS A 98 -12.05 -18.09 -14.05
CA CYS A 98 -11.95 -16.63 -14.07
C CYS A 98 -13.21 -15.94 -13.50
N GLY A 99 -14.39 -16.51 -13.72
CA GLY A 99 -15.66 -15.94 -13.25
C GLY A 99 -15.79 -15.78 -11.73
N THR A 100 -15.02 -16.56 -10.95
CA THR A 100 -14.97 -16.48 -9.48
C THR A 100 -13.64 -15.97 -8.94
N CYS A 101 -12.79 -15.40 -9.79
CA CYS A 101 -11.47 -14.93 -9.42
C CYS A 101 -11.48 -13.46 -9.05
N VAL A 102 -10.80 -13.09 -7.96
CA VAL A 102 -10.62 -11.68 -7.54
C VAL A 102 -9.90 -10.80 -8.58
N ARG A 103 -9.24 -11.42 -9.57
CA ARG A 103 -8.58 -10.74 -10.69
C ARG A 103 -9.36 -10.84 -12.00
N SER A 104 -10.64 -11.25 -11.96
CA SER A 104 -11.46 -11.31 -13.18
C SER A 104 -11.58 -9.92 -13.84
N GLY A 105 -11.27 -9.84 -15.14
CA GLY A 105 -11.25 -8.57 -15.88
C GLY A 105 -9.99 -7.71 -15.66
N ASN A 106 -9.15 -8.03 -14.68
CA ASN A 106 -7.89 -7.33 -14.39
C ASN A 106 -6.77 -8.35 -14.09
N CYS A 107 -6.50 -9.25 -15.02
CA CYS A 107 -5.51 -10.31 -14.88
C CYS A 107 -4.63 -10.40 -16.12
N THR A 108 -3.33 -10.16 -15.95
CA THR A 108 -2.35 -10.21 -17.06
C THR A 108 -2.36 -11.54 -17.80
N LEU A 109 -2.54 -12.68 -17.09
CA LEU A 109 -2.62 -13.99 -17.72
C LEU A 109 -3.89 -14.15 -18.56
N GLN A 110 -5.03 -13.63 -18.07
CA GLN A 110 -6.31 -13.64 -18.79
C GLN A 110 -6.22 -12.81 -20.08
N SER A 111 -5.68 -11.61 -20.01
CA SER A 111 -5.47 -10.73 -21.16
C SER A 111 -4.56 -11.42 -22.21
N LEU A 112 -3.43 -11.98 -21.76
CA LEU A 112 -2.52 -12.72 -22.65
C LEU A 112 -3.18 -13.93 -23.32
N ALA A 113 -4.01 -14.68 -22.60
CA ALA A 113 -4.73 -15.82 -23.17
C ALA A 113 -5.70 -15.37 -24.28
N ASN A 114 -6.39 -14.25 -24.06
CA ASN A 114 -7.30 -13.66 -25.05
C ASN A 114 -6.53 -13.12 -26.27
N GLU A 115 -5.47 -12.33 -26.07
CA GLU A 115 -4.62 -11.77 -27.13
C GLU A 115 -3.98 -12.86 -28.01
N LEU A 116 -3.60 -13.98 -27.41
CA LEU A 116 -3.03 -15.12 -28.13
C LEU A 116 -4.09 -16.07 -28.71
N ASN A 117 -5.37 -15.73 -28.58
CA ASN A 117 -6.49 -16.54 -29.05
C ASN A 117 -6.38 -18.01 -28.58
N ILE A 118 -6.24 -18.20 -27.26
CA ILE A 118 -6.20 -19.52 -26.62
C ILE A 118 -7.63 -19.91 -26.27
N SER A 119 -8.28 -20.71 -27.12
CA SER A 119 -9.64 -21.23 -26.94
C SER A 119 -9.67 -22.67 -26.44
N GLU A 120 -8.55 -23.40 -26.56
CA GLU A 120 -8.46 -24.81 -26.22
C GLU A 120 -7.21 -25.12 -25.39
N MET A 121 -7.38 -25.99 -24.42
CA MET A 121 -6.31 -26.48 -23.55
C MET A 121 -6.06 -27.98 -23.83
N PRO A 122 -4.96 -28.32 -24.56
CA PRO A 122 -4.65 -29.69 -24.89
C PRO A 122 -3.95 -30.46 -23.76
N TYR A 123 -3.69 -29.83 -22.61
CA TYR A 123 -2.98 -30.40 -21.49
C TYR A 123 -3.91 -30.62 -20.30
N ASP A 124 -3.74 -31.73 -19.59
CA ASP A 124 -4.43 -32.01 -18.35
C ASP A 124 -3.98 -31.01 -17.27
N SER A 125 -4.93 -30.59 -16.45
CA SER A 125 -4.66 -29.70 -15.31
C SER A 125 -4.13 -30.50 -14.12
N ILE A 126 -2.96 -30.08 -13.62
CA ILE A 126 -2.39 -30.57 -12.36
C ILE A 126 -2.37 -29.41 -11.38
N LEU A 127 -3.41 -29.34 -10.51
CA LEU A 127 -3.56 -28.28 -9.55
C LEU A 127 -3.05 -28.71 -8.17
N GLU A 128 -2.28 -27.83 -7.53
CA GLU A 128 -1.81 -28.02 -6.16
C GLU A 128 -2.96 -27.86 -5.17
N LYS A 129 -3.04 -28.73 -4.15
CA LYS A 129 -3.95 -28.50 -3.01
C LYS A 129 -3.29 -27.54 -2.04
N ASP A 130 -4.04 -26.54 -1.59
CA ASP A 130 -3.59 -25.55 -0.64
C ASP A 130 -4.26 -25.76 0.72
N ASN A 131 -3.52 -25.56 1.78
CA ASN A 131 -3.99 -25.65 3.15
C ASN A 131 -3.69 -24.32 3.89
N TRP A 132 -4.11 -23.21 3.27
CA TRP A 132 -3.84 -21.87 3.78
C TRP A 132 -4.82 -21.47 4.87
N ASP A 133 -4.33 -20.74 5.87
CA ASP A 133 -5.16 -20.14 6.92
C ASP A 133 -5.99 -18.98 6.34
N MET A 134 -7.27 -19.21 6.13
CA MET A 134 -8.22 -18.25 5.57
C MET A 134 -8.57 -17.09 6.52
N THR A 135 -8.19 -17.18 7.79
CA THR A 135 -8.40 -16.10 8.77
C THR A 135 -7.26 -15.09 8.80
N PHE A 136 -6.12 -15.41 8.17
CA PHE A 136 -4.99 -14.51 8.06
C PHE A 136 -5.28 -13.38 7.06
N PRO A 137 -4.83 -12.12 7.32
CA PRO A 137 -5.12 -10.99 6.43
C PRO A 137 -4.63 -11.14 4.97
N LEU A 138 -3.61 -11.95 4.74
CA LEU A 138 -3.07 -12.29 3.44
C LEU A 138 -3.43 -13.72 3.07
N ILE A 139 -4.15 -13.90 1.97
CA ILE A 139 -4.57 -15.20 1.47
C ILE A 139 -3.72 -15.61 0.27
N ARG A 140 -3.24 -16.85 0.29
CA ARG A 140 -2.58 -17.51 -0.83
C ARG A 140 -3.47 -18.61 -1.41
N ASN A 141 -3.57 -18.64 -2.74
CA ASN A 141 -4.17 -19.76 -3.48
C ASN A 141 -3.11 -20.37 -4.39
N ALA A 142 -2.56 -21.53 -4.00
CA ALA A 142 -1.52 -22.23 -4.74
C ALA A 142 -1.96 -22.63 -6.15
N GLN A 143 -3.25 -22.98 -6.34
CA GLN A 143 -3.81 -23.40 -7.63
C GLN A 143 -3.78 -22.27 -8.68
N LYS A 144 -3.71 -21.02 -8.23
CA LYS A 144 -3.62 -19.84 -9.10
C LYS A 144 -2.19 -19.34 -9.29
N CYS A 145 -1.21 -19.94 -8.60
CA CYS A 145 0.18 -19.52 -8.69
C CYS A 145 0.83 -19.96 -10.00
N ILE A 146 1.33 -18.99 -10.77
CA ILE A 146 2.06 -19.23 -12.04
C ILE A 146 3.58 -19.28 -11.87
N LYS A 147 4.07 -19.31 -10.65
CA LYS A 147 5.49 -19.43 -10.29
C LYS A 147 6.38 -18.37 -10.96
N CYS A 148 5.86 -17.14 -11.07
CA CYS A 148 6.55 -16.01 -11.71
C CYS A 148 7.65 -15.38 -10.85
N MET A 149 7.74 -15.73 -9.57
CA MET A 149 8.68 -15.25 -8.54
C MET A 149 8.57 -13.76 -8.19
N ARG A 150 7.60 -13.00 -8.68
CA ARG A 150 7.47 -11.57 -8.32
C ARG A 150 7.36 -11.36 -6.81
N CYS A 151 6.55 -12.18 -6.10
CA CYS A 151 6.39 -12.08 -4.65
C CYS A 151 7.67 -12.41 -3.88
N VAL A 152 8.48 -13.35 -4.37
CA VAL A 152 9.79 -13.68 -3.80
C VAL A 152 10.72 -12.48 -3.95
N GLN A 153 10.92 -12.00 -5.18
CA GLN A 153 11.87 -10.94 -5.47
C GLN A 153 11.51 -9.60 -4.81
N ILE A 154 10.22 -9.23 -4.76
CA ILE A 154 9.81 -8.01 -4.06
C ILE A 154 10.03 -8.11 -2.54
N CYS A 155 9.80 -9.30 -1.96
CA CYS A 155 9.99 -9.55 -0.54
C CYS A 155 11.49 -9.62 -0.17
N ASP A 156 12.33 -10.13 -1.07
CA ASP A 156 13.77 -10.28 -0.83
C ASP A 156 14.54 -9.00 -1.16
N ASN A 157 14.29 -8.37 -2.31
CA ASN A 157 15.14 -7.29 -2.80
C ASN A 157 14.68 -5.90 -2.34
N ILE A 158 13.37 -5.70 -2.10
CA ILE A 158 12.82 -4.40 -1.74
C ILE A 158 12.48 -4.33 -0.25
N GLN A 159 11.82 -5.38 0.26
CA GLN A 159 11.39 -5.41 1.66
C GLN A 159 12.40 -6.10 2.60
N GLU A 160 13.33 -6.88 2.07
CA GLU A 160 14.34 -7.62 2.82
C GLU A 160 13.75 -8.44 3.99
N MET A 161 12.55 -9.03 3.76
CA MET A 161 11.83 -9.83 4.77
C MET A 161 11.94 -11.33 4.55
N HIS A 162 12.27 -11.78 3.33
CA HIS A 162 12.54 -13.17 2.98
C HIS A 162 11.45 -14.18 3.39
N ILE A 163 10.18 -13.79 3.26
CA ILE A 163 9.03 -14.61 3.65
C ILE A 163 8.72 -15.70 2.62
N TRP A 164 8.82 -15.36 1.33
CA TRP A 164 8.47 -16.26 0.23
C TRP A 164 9.70 -16.96 -0.32
N ASP A 165 9.52 -18.21 -0.74
CA ASP A 165 10.57 -18.98 -1.39
C ASP A 165 10.00 -19.98 -2.40
N VAL A 166 10.87 -20.55 -3.23
CA VAL A 166 10.56 -21.70 -4.05
C VAL A 166 10.72 -22.96 -3.22
N VAL A 167 9.65 -23.72 -3.11
CA VAL A 167 9.62 -24.94 -2.31
C VAL A 167 9.28 -26.14 -3.17
N ASN A 168 9.63 -27.34 -2.70
CA ASN A 168 9.47 -28.61 -3.39
C ASN A 168 10.32 -28.69 -4.68
N THR A 169 10.23 -29.80 -5.40
CA THR A 169 11.02 -30.08 -6.63
C THR A 169 10.18 -30.73 -7.72
N GLY A 170 10.65 -30.65 -8.96
CA GLY A 170 10.00 -31.24 -10.12
C GLY A 170 8.61 -30.66 -10.37
N SER A 171 7.64 -31.50 -10.66
CA SER A 171 6.25 -31.08 -10.94
C SER A 171 5.54 -30.47 -9.72
N ARG A 172 6.06 -30.69 -8.50
CA ARG A 172 5.53 -30.15 -7.26
C ARG A 172 6.14 -28.79 -6.88
N THR A 173 7.07 -28.26 -7.67
CA THR A 173 7.66 -26.94 -7.42
C THR A 173 6.58 -25.88 -7.33
N THR A 174 6.59 -25.09 -6.25
CA THR A 174 5.66 -23.99 -6.05
C THR A 174 6.33 -22.84 -5.29
N VAL A 175 5.67 -21.70 -5.20
CA VAL A 175 6.07 -20.58 -4.32
C VAL A 175 5.24 -20.69 -3.05
N ASN A 176 5.90 -20.80 -1.91
CA ASN A 176 5.25 -20.86 -0.60
C ASN A 176 6.07 -20.05 0.42
N VAL A 177 5.59 -20.01 1.66
CA VAL A 177 6.37 -19.50 2.79
C VAL A 177 7.67 -20.31 2.90
N ARG A 178 8.78 -19.62 3.12
CA ARG A 178 10.11 -20.24 3.24
C ARG A 178 10.09 -21.39 4.23
N GLY A 179 10.65 -22.53 3.85
CA GLY A 179 10.67 -23.74 4.67
C GLY A 179 9.29 -24.39 4.88
N ASN A 180 8.27 -24.02 4.12
CA ASN A 180 6.88 -24.47 4.28
C ASN A 180 6.30 -24.20 5.69
N GLN A 181 6.78 -23.16 6.36
CA GLN A 181 6.29 -22.73 7.67
C GLN A 181 4.87 -22.14 7.58
N ASN A 182 4.18 -22.08 8.72
CA ASN A 182 2.96 -21.30 8.82
C ASN A 182 3.30 -19.81 8.73
N ILE A 183 2.56 -19.05 7.91
CA ILE A 183 2.78 -17.62 7.73
C ILE A 183 2.67 -16.83 9.05
N ARG A 184 1.84 -17.26 10.00
CA ARG A 184 1.70 -16.63 11.32
C ARG A 184 2.94 -16.74 12.19
N GLU A 185 3.77 -17.75 11.96
CA GLU A 185 5.02 -17.99 12.71
C GLU A 185 6.20 -17.22 12.12
N THR A 186 5.98 -16.50 11.02
CA THR A 186 7.02 -15.72 10.34
C THR A 186 7.00 -14.26 10.77
N ALA A 187 8.08 -13.55 10.47
CA ALA A 187 8.16 -12.09 10.64
C ALA A 187 7.42 -11.31 9.54
N CYS A 188 6.39 -11.88 8.91
CA CYS A 188 5.63 -11.18 7.87
C CYS A 188 4.98 -9.90 8.42
N THR A 189 5.33 -8.77 7.83
CA THR A 189 4.84 -7.44 8.24
C THR A 189 3.49 -7.08 7.64
N LEU A 190 2.92 -7.95 6.79
CA LEU A 190 1.67 -7.70 6.06
C LEU A 190 1.71 -6.43 5.19
N CYS A 191 2.88 -6.00 4.73
CA CYS A 191 3.02 -4.84 3.83
C CYS A 191 2.22 -4.99 2.52
N GLY A 192 1.89 -6.22 2.11
CA GLY A 192 1.07 -6.52 0.94
C GLY A 192 1.73 -6.25 -0.42
N GLN A 193 3.04 -5.93 -0.46
CA GLN A 193 3.74 -5.68 -1.72
C GLN A 193 3.77 -6.93 -2.64
N CYS A 194 3.76 -8.11 -2.05
CA CYS A 194 3.61 -9.36 -2.79
C CYS A 194 2.22 -9.50 -3.45
N VAL A 195 1.18 -8.92 -2.87
CA VAL A 195 -0.21 -8.94 -3.41
C VAL A 195 -0.33 -8.01 -4.61
N VAL A 196 0.04 -6.72 -4.46
CA VAL A 196 -0.12 -5.72 -5.53
C VAL A 196 0.77 -6.01 -6.75
N ASN A 197 1.84 -6.78 -6.57
CA ASN A 197 2.73 -7.19 -7.66
C ASN A 197 2.42 -8.60 -8.21
N CYS A 198 1.42 -9.32 -7.66
CA CYS A 198 1.00 -10.60 -8.20
C CYS A 198 0.22 -10.41 -9.51
N PRO A 199 0.68 -10.98 -10.65
CA PRO A 199 0.04 -10.76 -11.96
C PRO A 199 -1.27 -11.55 -12.13
N VAL A 200 -1.60 -12.40 -11.15
CA VAL A 200 -2.79 -13.27 -11.12
C VAL A 200 -3.45 -13.26 -9.73
N GLY A 201 -4.55 -13.96 -9.55
CA GLY A 201 -5.26 -14.04 -8.26
C GLY A 201 -4.68 -15.03 -7.25
N ALA A 202 -3.36 -15.29 -7.27
CA ALA A 202 -2.73 -16.24 -6.34
C ALA A 202 -2.53 -15.66 -4.93
N LEU A 203 -2.32 -14.36 -4.83
CA LEU A 203 -2.23 -13.64 -3.57
C LEU A 203 -3.31 -12.56 -3.52
N ARG A 204 -4.00 -12.47 -2.39
CA ARG A 204 -5.06 -11.49 -2.17
C ARG A 204 -5.19 -11.15 -0.68
N GLU A 205 -5.94 -10.12 -0.37
CA GLU A 205 -6.44 -9.85 0.98
C GLU A 205 -7.48 -10.88 1.42
N ARG A 206 -7.67 -11.05 2.74
CA ARG A 206 -8.87 -11.66 3.30
C ARG A 206 -10.08 -10.81 2.90
N ASP A 207 -11.18 -11.45 2.57
CA ASP A 207 -12.41 -10.78 2.15
C ASP A 207 -13.30 -10.53 3.37
N ASP A 208 -13.44 -9.27 3.75
CA ASP A 208 -14.26 -8.84 4.88
C ASP A 208 -15.54 -8.12 4.40
N VAL A 209 -15.84 -8.13 3.09
CA VAL A 209 -17.03 -7.47 2.52
C VAL A 209 -18.33 -8.02 3.10
N GLY A 210 -18.42 -9.36 3.24
CA GLY A 210 -19.64 -10.01 3.75
C GLY A 210 -20.03 -9.49 5.14
N MET A 211 -19.08 -9.40 6.09
CA MET A 211 -19.39 -8.92 7.44
C MET A 211 -19.82 -7.44 7.48
N VAL A 212 -19.36 -6.64 6.52
CA VAL A 212 -19.78 -5.24 6.39
C VAL A 212 -21.19 -5.15 5.80
N LEU A 213 -21.51 -6.01 4.84
CA LEU A 213 -22.88 -6.09 4.28
C LEU A 213 -23.88 -6.50 5.34
N ASP A 214 -23.55 -7.54 6.13
CA ASP A 214 -24.40 -8.00 7.24
C ASP A 214 -24.68 -6.86 8.24
N ALA A 215 -23.64 -6.03 8.55
CA ALA A 215 -23.80 -4.90 9.47
C ALA A 215 -24.61 -3.74 8.87
N VAL A 216 -24.50 -3.47 7.57
CA VAL A 216 -25.28 -2.41 6.90
C VAL A 216 -26.77 -2.80 6.76
N GLU A 217 -27.08 -4.10 6.71
CA GLU A 217 -28.44 -4.62 6.63
C GLU A 217 -29.11 -4.83 8.01
N ASP A 218 -28.38 -4.63 9.11
CA ASP A 218 -28.88 -4.82 10.48
C ASP A 218 -29.37 -3.48 11.07
N ASP A 219 -30.67 -3.30 11.15
CA ASP A 219 -31.33 -2.11 11.68
C ASP A 219 -31.02 -1.82 13.19
N GLU A 220 -30.47 -2.79 13.92
CA GLU A 220 -30.08 -2.63 15.34
C GLU A 220 -28.65 -2.04 15.51
N VAL A 221 -27.89 -1.95 14.43
CA VAL A 221 -26.50 -1.53 14.40
C VAL A 221 -26.38 -0.16 13.70
N ILE A 222 -25.55 0.72 14.25
CA ILE A 222 -25.20 1.99 13.63
C ILE A 222 -23.86 1.82 12.91
N THR A 223 -23.88 1.92 11.59
CA THR A 223 -22.69 1.75 10.77
C THR A 223 -21.93 3.05 10.58
N VAL A 224 -20.70 3.08 11.04
CA VAL A 224 -19.78 4.22 10.87
C VAL A 224 -18.62 3.81 10.00
N VAL A 225 -18.38 4.50 8.90
CA VAL A 225 -17.24 4.23 8.03
C VAL A 225 -16.27 5.40 7.98
N GLN A 226 -14.97 5.09 8.12
CA GLN A 226 -13.86 6.05 7.92
C GLN A 226 -13.09 5.73 6.65
N VAL A 227 -12.66 6.77 5.93
CA VAL A 227 -11.93 6.65 4.66
C VAL A 227 -10.51 7.23 4.79
N ALA A 228 -9.50 6.40 4.58
CA ALA A 228 -8.11 6.83 4.66
C ALA A 228 -7.70 7.77 3.51
N PRO A 229 -6.75 8.71 3.76
CA PRO A 229 -6.32 9.70 2.77
C PRO A 229 -5.90 9.09 1.43
N ALA A 230 -5.12 8.01 1.44
CA ALA A 230 -4.61 7.39 0.21
C ALA A 230 -5.68 6.64 -0.61
N VAL A 231 -6.84 6.29 -0.04
CA VAL A 231 -7.93 5.63 -0.77
C VAL A 231 -8.49 6.55 -1.85
N ARG A 232 -8.65 7.85 -1.53
CA ARG A 232 -9.19 8.86 -2.45
C ARG A 232 -8.37 9.04 -3.73
N THR A 233 -7.11 8.62 -3.73
CA THR A 233 -6.23 8.73 -4.90
C THR A 233 -6.41 7.60 -5.91
N ALA A 234 -7.07 6.51 -5.53
CA ALA A 234 -6.99 5.26 -6.28
C ALA A 234 -8.31 4.49 -6.44
N TRP A 235 -9.38 4.80 -5.70
CA TRP A 235 -10.63 4.02 -5.72
C TRP A 235 -11.25 3.94 -7.12
N GLY A 236 -11.13 5.01 -7.91
CA GLY A 236 -11.69 5.07 -9.27
C GLY A 236 -10.89 4.30 -10.33
N GLU A 237 -9.64 3.90 -10.03
CA GLU A 237 -8.76 3.24 -11.00
C GLU A 237 -9.33 1.91 -11.52
N SER A 238 -9.90 1.10 -10.63
CA SER A 238 -10.53 -0.18 -11.00
C SER A 238 -11.77 -0.03 -11.87
N PHE A 239 -12.35 1.17 -11.91
CA PHE A 239 -13.52 1.50 -12.73
C PHE A 239 -13.15 2.29 -13.99
N GLY A 240 -11.87 2.57 -14.21
CA GLY A 240 -11.39 3.34 -15.36
C GLY A 240 -11.76 4.84 -15.29
N LEU A 241 -12.04 5.35 -14.09
CA LEU A 241 -12.40 6.76 -13.88
C LEU A 241 -11.14 7.64 -13.86
N SER A 242 -11.24 8.85 -14.37
CA SER A 242 -10.16 9.84 -14.28
C SER A 242 -9.97 10.32 -12.84
N LYS A 243 -8.79 10.82 -12.51
CA LYS A 243 -8.50 11.36 -11.16
C LYS A 243 -9.36 12.57 -10.81
N GLU A 244 -9.68 13.40 -11.80
CA GLU A 244 -10.54 14.58 -11.65
C GLU A 244 -11.98 14.20 -11.35
N PHE A 245 -12.45 13.09 -11.92
CA PHE A 245 -13.78 12.59 -11.64
C PHE A 245 -13.87 11.82 -10.34
N ALA A 246 -12.90 10.95 -10.04
CA ALA A 246 -12.88 10.07 -8.88
C ALA A 246 -12.51 10.82 -7.59
N THR A 247 -13.26 11.89 -7.25
CA THR A 247 -13.04 12.69 -6.03
C THR A 247 -13.39 11.90 -4.76
N ALA A 248 -12.91 12.37 -3.61
CA ALA A 248 -13.32 11.83 -2.30
C ALA A 248 -14.84 12.00 -2.07
N LYS A 249 -15.41 13.11 -2.51
CA LYS A 249 -16.84 13.40 -2.39
C LYS A 249 -17.72 12.42 -3.18
N ARG A 250 -17.29 12.00 -4.38
CA ARG A 250 -17.99 10.95 -5.12
C ARG A 250 -17.88 9.58 -4.48
N LEU A 251 -16.73 9.29 -3.85
CA LEU A 251 -16.61 8.08 -3.03
C LEU A 251 -17.61 8.10 -1.88
N VAL A 252 -17.78 9.24 -1.18
CA VAL A 252 -18.79 9.41 -0.13
C VAL A 252 -20.19 9.17 -0.71
N GLY A 253 -20.53 9.77 -1.84
CA GLY A 253 -21.82 9.55 -2.51
C GLY A 253 -22.08 8.06 -2.83
N GLY A 254 -21.05 7.32 -3.22
CA GLY A 254 -21.13 5.87 -3.42
C GLY A 254 -21.36 5.10 -2.11
N LEU A 255 -20.64 5.45 -1.05
CA LEU A 255 -20.79 4.83 0.27
C LEU A 255 -22.17 5.14 0.88
N ARG A 256 -22.70 6.35 0.67
CA ARG A 256 -24.06 6.73 1.08
C ARG A 256 -25.12 5.85 0.39
N LYS A 257 -24.93 5.55 -0.88
CA LYS A 257 -25.85 4.64 -1.63
C LYS A 257 -25.81 3.20 -1.13
N ILE A 258 -24.73 2.76 -0.47
CA ILE A 258 -24.64 1.44 0.15
C ILE A 258 -25.51 1.38 1.40
N GLY A 259 -25.67 2.49 2.13
CA GLY A 259 -26.51 2.58 3.31
C GLY A 259 -25.76 2.78 4.61
N PHE A 260 -24.47 3.18 4.58
CA PHE A 260 -23.78 3.58 5.81
C PHE A 260 -24.47 4.78 6.47
N ASP A 261 -24.67 4.71 7.78
CA ASP A 261 -25.33 5.78 8.55
C ASP A 261 -24.45 7.02 8.65
N TYR A 262 -23.15 6.83 8.90
CA TYR A 262 -22.17 7.93 9.00
C TYR A 262 -20.91 7.62 8.21
N ILE A 263 -20.46 8.60 7.44
CA ILE A 263 -19.27 8.51 6.58
C ILE A 263 -18.31 9.63 6.93
N PHE A 264 -17.14 9.27 7.44
CA PHE A 264 -16.15 10.22 7.95
C PHE A 264 -14.79 10.09 7.24
N ASP A 265 -13.97 11.12 7.44
CA ASP A 265 -12.61 11.16 6.93
C ASP A 265 -11.60 10.79 8.03
N THR A 266 -10.78 9.78 7.79
CA THR A 266 -9.68 9.40 8.71
C THR A 266 -8.67 10.54 8.90
N THR A 267 -8.68 11.58 8.06
CA THR A 267 -7.81 12.76 8.21
C THR A 267 -8.07 13.52 9.52
N PHE A 268 -9.30 13.51 10.03
CA PHE A 268 -9.60 14.01 11.38
C PHE A 268 -8.72 13.31 12.44
N ALA A 269 -8.68 11.98 12.42
CA ALA A 269 -7.84 11.23 13.35
C ALA A 269 -6.35 11.36 13.05
N ALA A 270 -5.96 11.62 11.79
CA ALA A 270 -4.58 11.95 11.46
C ALA A 270 -4.15 13.27 12.12
N ASP A 271 -5.03 14.30 12.12
CA ASP A 271 -4.78 15.55 12.82
C ASP A 271 -4.70 15.35 14.35
N MET A 272 -5.57 14.51 14.92
CA MET A 272 -5.48 14.10 16.33
C MET A 272 -4.15 13.40 16.63
N THR A 273 -3.72 12.49 15.75
CA THR A 273 -2.42 11.78 15.89
C THR A 273 -1.26 12.80 15.94
N ILE A 274 -1.27 13.82 15.08
CA ILE A 274 -0.24 14.87 15.11
C ILE A 274 -0.26 15.63 16.44
N MET A 275 -1.42 15.91 17.00
CA MET A 275 -1.51 16.61 18.29
C MET A 275 -0.96 15.76 19.43
N GLU A 276 -1.30 14.46 19.49
CA GLU A 276 -0.80 13.55 20.53
C GLU A 276 0.69 13.20 20.30
N GLU A 277 1.07 12.73 19.12
CA GLU A 277 2.44 12.30 18.81
C GLU A 277 3.43 13.46 18.82
N GLY A 278 3.03 14.63 18.32
CA GLY A 278 3.85 15.84 18.37
C GLY A 278 4.04 16.36 19.80
N SER A 279 3.02 16.27 20.64
CA SER A 279 3.13 16.62 22.07
C SER A 279 4.01 15.61 22.84
N GLU A 280 3.84 14.31 22.57
CA GLU A 280 4.70 13.24 23.12
C GLU A 280 6.16 13.42 22.70
N PHE A 281 6.42 13.78 21.44
CA PHE A 281 7.78 14.04 20.96
C PHE A 281 8.45 15.18 21.74
N ILE A 282 7.73 16.30 21.96
CA ILE A 282 8.25 17.44 22.72
C ILE A 282 8.52 17.06 24.17
N GLU A 283 7.64 16.28 24.80
CA GLU A 283 7.82 15.79 26.17
C GLU A 283 9.03 14.86 26.30
N ARG A 284 9.23 13.96 25.32
CA ARG A 284 10.35 13.00 25.28
C ARG A 284 11.67 13.58 24.76
N LEU A 285 11.68 14.81 24.23
CA LEU A 285 12.87 15.40 23.62
C LEU A 285 14.12 15.41 24.52
N PRO A 286 14.04 15.72 25.85
CA PRO A 286 15.21 15.63 26.73
C PRO A 286 15.79 14.21 26.84
N GLU A 287 14.95 13.19 26.88
CA GLU A 287 15.36 11.78 26.91
C GLU A 287 16.00 11.36 25.57
N ILE A 288 15.40 11.78 24.43
CA ILE A 288 15.91 11.53 23.08
C ILE A 288 17.32 12.12 22.93
N LYS A 289 17.49 13.40 23.31
CA LYS A 289 18.81 14.05 23.29
C LYS A 289 19.83 13.37 24.22
N GLY A 290 19.39 12.92 25.39
CA GLY A 290 20.24 12.22 26.36
C GLY A 290 20.68 10.83 25.94
N SER A 291 19.81 10.09 25.26
CA SER A 291 20.10 8.72 24.78
C SER A 291 20.78 8.70 23.39
N GLY A 292 20.59 9.74 22.58
CA GLY A 292 21.00 9.79 21.18
C GLY A 292 20.21 8.85 20.27
N LEU A 293 19.10 8.28 20.76
CA LEU A 293 18.19 7.41 19.99
C LEU A 293 16.88 8.14 19.69
N PRO A 294 16.39 8.10 18.45
CA PRO A 294 15.20 8.82 18.05
C PRO A 294 13.91 8.23 18.62
N MET A 295 12.84 9.05 18.65
CA MET A 295 11.47 8.56 18.68
C MET A 295 11.04 8.19 17.25
N PHE A 296 10.27 7.12 17.10
CA PHE A 296 9.72 6.67 15.82
C PHE A 296 8.21 6.87 15.77
N THR A 297 7.68 7.22 14.61
CA THR A 297 6.22 7.20 14.36
C THR A 297 5.66 5.78 14.53
N SER A 298 4.40 5.64 14.94
CA SER A 298 3.72 4.35 15.16
C SER A 298 2.51 4.11 14.25
N CYS A 299 2.20 5.01 13.34
CA CYS A 299 0.99 4.96 12.52
C CYS A 299 0.98 3.83 11.46
N CYS A 300 2.14 3.26 11.10
CA CYS A 300 2.27 2.17 10.13
C CYS A 300 2.39 0.79 10.81
N PRO A 301 1.34 -0.06 10.85
CA PRO A 301 1.38 -1.34 11.54
C PRO A 301 2.40 -2.33 10.97
N GLY A 302 2.68 -2.24 9.67
CA GLY A 302 3.75 -3.05 9.07
C GLY A 302 5.14 -2.66 9.61
N TRP A 303 5.37 -1.39 9.88
CA TRP A 303 6.57 -0.91 10.56
C TRP A 303 6.62 -1.36 12.02
N VAL A 304 5.52 -1.23 12.75
CA VAL A 304 5.43 -1.70 14.15
C VAL A 304 5.76 -3.19 14.25
N LYS A 305 5.24 -4.03 13.32
CA LYS A 305 5.62 -5.46 13.26
C LYS A 305 7.10 -5.66 12.91
N PHE A 306 7.64 -4.83 12.03
CA PHE A 306 9.04 -4.91 11.62
C PHE A 306 9.98 -4.61 12.80
N ILE A 307 9.80 -3.49 13.50
CA ILE A 307 10.68 -3.11 14.61
C ILE A 307 10.59 -4.14 15.74
N LYS A 308 9.38 -4.61 16.10
CA LYS A 308 9.18 -5.64 17.12
C LYS A 308 9.86 -6.97 16.78
N SER A 309 9.91 -7.35 15.50
CA SER A 309 10.51 -8.62 15.07
C SER A 309 11.99 -8.54 14.75
N GLN A 310 12.49 -7.39 14.25
CA GLN A 310 13.86 -7.24 13.76
C GLN A 310 14.76 -6.40 14.70
N TYR A 311 14.16 -5.49 15.46
CA TYR A 311 14.85 -4.56 16.38
C TYR A 311 14.08 -4.44 17.69
N PRO A 312 13.82 -5.55 18.42
CA PRO A 312 12.98 -5.53 19.63
C PRO A 312 13.57 -4.64 20.74
N ASP A 313 14.88 -4.44 20.76
CA ASP A 313 15.61 -3.56 21.67
C ASP A 313 15.38 -2.06 21.42
N MET A 314 14.66 -1.71 20.35
CA MET A 314 14.29 -0.32 20.01
C MET A 314 12.77 -0.14 19.94
N ALA A 315 11.96 -1.14 20.28
CA ALA A 315 10.51 -1.07 20.18
C ALA A 315 9.89 -0.07 21.18
N ASP A 316 10.56 0.22 22.29
CA ASP A 316 10.21 1.24 23.27
C ASP A 316 10.39 2.68 22.76
N ARG A 317 11.08 2.85 21.63
CA ARG A 317 11.25 4.13 20.95
C ARG A 317 10.08 4.50 20.03
N LEU A 318 9.13 3.60 19.80
CA LEU A 318 7.89 3.94 19.10
C LEU A 318 7.10 5.00 19.89
N SER A 319 6.41 5.86 19.17
CA SER A 319 5.35 6.70 19.76
C SER A 319 4.27 5.82 20.37
N SER A 320 3.77 6.19 21.52
CA SER A 320 2.63 5.52 22.17
C SER A 320 1.29 5.89 21.55
N ALA A 321 1.23 6.94 20.72
CA ALA A 321 0.03 7.37 20.04
C ALA A 321 -0.53 6.25 19.15
N LYS A 322 -1.83 5.97 19.27
CA LYS A 322 -2.54 5.06 18.36
C LYS A 322 -2.43 5.56 16.91
N SER A 323 -2.48 4.66 15.95
CA SER A 323 -2.56 5.06 14.55
C SER A 323 -3.88 5.80 14.25
N PRO A 324 -3.96 6.63 13.18
CA PRO A 324 -5.21 7.30 12.82
C PRO A 324 -6.42 6.36 12.70
N GLN A 325 -6.23 5.13 12.21
CA GLN A 325 -7.30 4.12 12.21
C GLN A 325 -7.80 3.78 13.61
N GLN A 326 -6.88 3.49 14.51
CA GLN A 326 -7.21 3.13 15.90
C GLN A 326 -7.76 4.32 16.67
N MET A 327 -7.18 5.53 16.51
CA MET A 327 -7.69 6.75 17.11
C MET A 327 -9.13 7.02 16.67
N PHE A 328 -9.39 6.89 15.38
CA PHE A 328 -10.74 7.10 14.85
C PHE A 328 -11.75 6.13 15.48
N GLY A 329 -11.42 4.84 15.54
CA GLY A 329 -12.27 3.84 16.20
C GLY A 329 -12.53 4.19 17.67
N ALA A 330 -11.47 4.49 18.43
CA ALA A 330 -11.56 4.86 19.83
C ALA A 330 -12.41 6.12 20.06
N ILE A 331 -12.25 7.15 19.24
CA ILE A 331 -13.06 8.38 19.28
C ILE A 331 -14.52 8.08 18.92
N THR A 332 -14.75 7.23 17.94
CA THR A 332 -16.10 6.84 17.51
C THR A 332 -16.84 6.12 18.62
N LYS A 333 -16.20 5.15 19.26
CA LYS A 333 -16.80 4.37 20.36
C LYS A 333 -16.74 5.06 21.75
N SER A 334 -16.19 6.27 21.84
CA SER A 334 -16.19 7.06 23.08
C SER A 334 -16.89 8.41 22.90
N TYR A 335 -16.20 9.42 22.40
CA TYR A 335 -16.72 10.77 22.20
C TYR A 335 -17.96 10.81 21.30
N TYR A 336 -17.90 10.12 20.15
CA TYR A 336 -19.02 10.19 19.19
C TYR A 336 -20.23 9.37 19.66
N ALA A 337 -20.03 8.20 20.27
CA ALA A 337 -21.09 7.43 20.92
C ALA A 337 -21.81 8.24 21.99
N GLN A 338 -21.06 8.96 22.85
CA GLN A 338 -21.63 9.88 23.84
C GLN A 338 -22.43 11.00 23.17
N LYS A 339 -21.95 11.55 22.06
CA LYS A 339 -22.61 12.62 21.32
C LYS A 339 -23.92 12.18 20.67
N LEU A 340 -23.98 10.94 20.20
CA LEU A 340 -25.20 10.31 19.69
C LEU A 340 -26.13 9.85 20.81
N GLY A 341 -25.66 9.71 22.04
CA GLY A 341 -26.42 9.15 23.17
C GLY A 341 -26.71 7.65 23.01
N VAL A 342 -25.80 6.91 22.39
CA VAL A 342 -25.95 5.47 22.11
C VAL A 342 -24.88 4.64 22.83
N ASP A 343 -25.18 3.35 23.04
CA ASP A 343 -24.21 2.41 23.54
C ASP A 343 -23.10 2.19 22.50
N PRO A 344 -21.81 2.31 22.85
CA PRO A 344 -20.70 2.03 21.94
C PRO A 344 -20.76 0.65 21.25
N GLU A 345 -21.32 -0.37 21.91
CA GLU A 345 -21.49 -1.73 21.36
C GLU A 345 -22.49 -1.78 20.18
N LYS A 346 -23.35 -0.76 20.04
CA LYS A 346 -24.26 -0.63 18.90
C LYS A 346 -23.60 0.00 17.65
N ILE A 347 -22.38 0.50 17.77
CA ILE A 347 -21.65 1.10 16.66
C ILE A 347 -20.75 0.05 16.01
N PHE A 348 -20.95 -0.21 14.73
CA PHE A 348 -20.06 -1.01 13.91
C PHE A 348 -19.16 -0.10 13.09
N CYS A 349 -17.89 -0.01 13.51
CA CYS A 349 -16.90 0.89 12.91
C CYS A 349 -16.12 0.19 11.79
N VAL A 350 -16.29 0.67 10.55
CA VAL A 350 -15.62 0.17 9.35
C VAL A 350 -14.49 1.13 8.96
N SER A 351 -13.33 0.58 8.66
CA SER A 351 -12.18 1.32 8.12
C SER A 351 -11.92 0.97 6.67
N ILE A 352 -11.92 1.95 5.76
CA ILE A 352 -11.47 1.76 4.37
C ILE A 352 -10.02 2.22 4.25
N MET A 353 -9.11 1.25 4.03
CA MET A 353 -7.66 1.44 4.12
C MET A 353 -6.90 0.94 2.89
N PRO A 354 -5.81 1.59 2.47
CA PRO A 354 -4.96 1.13 1.37
C PRO A 354 -4.01 -0.02 1.77
N CYS A 355 -4.28 -0.75 2.85
CA CYS A 355 -3.27 -1.51 3.60
C CYS A 355 -3.80 -2.87 4.06
N LEU A 356 -2.98 -3.93 3.96
CA LEU A 356 -3.29 -5.24 4.53
C LEU A 356 -2.98 -5.31 6.03
N ALA A 357 -1.91 -4.68 6.48
CA ALA A 357 -1.51 -4.72 7.88
C ALA A 357 -2.56 -4.08 8.81
N LYS A 358 -3.39 -3.17 8.29
CA LYS A 358 -4.55 -2.61 9.00
C LYS A 358 -5.62 -3.66 9.32
N LYS A 359 -5.72 -4.75 8.52
CA LYS A 359 -6.57 -5.91 8.81
C LYS A 359 -6.04 -6.81 9.94
N ASP A 360 -4.83 -6.58 10.40
CA ASP A 360 -4.23 -7.23 11.56
C ASP A 360 -4.26 -6.30 12.78
N GLU A 361 -3.98 -5.03 12.56
CA GLU A 361 -3.87 -3.99 13.60
C GLU A 361 -5.12 -3.90 14.49
N TYR A 362 -6.33 -3.97 13.91
CA TYR A 362 -7.58 -3.84 14.68
C TYR A 362 -7.83 -5.04 15.62
N THR A 363 -7.05 -6.11 15.51
CA THR A 363 -7.11 -7.27 16.42
C THR A 363 -6.13 -7.16 17.59
N TRP A 364 -5.26 -6.13 17.60
CA TRP A 364 -4.25 -5.98 18.65
C TRP A 364 -4.89 -5.51 19.97
N ASP A 365 -4.25 -5.86 21.07
CA ASP A 365 -4.70 -5.39 22.37
C ASP A 365 -4.63 -3.85 22.44
N GLY A 366 -5.72 -3.23 22.93
CA GLY A 366 -5.89 -1.77 22.95
C GLY A 366 -6.31 -1.14 21.60
N ALA A 367 -6.62 -1.94 20.56
CA ALA A 367 -7.00 -1.46 19.23
C ALA A 367 -8.35 -2.00 18.72
N LYS A 368 -9.20 -2.53 19.61
CA LYS A 368 -10.43 -3.27 19.26
C LYS A 368 -11.66 -2.37 19.00
N ASP A 369 -11.45 -1.10 18.75
CA ASP A 369 -12.53 -0.12 18.52
C ASP A 369 -12.97 -0.06 17.04
N VAL A 370 -12.27 -0.74 16.15
CA VAL A 370 -12.64 -0.94 14.73
C VAL A 370 -13.12 -2.37 14.56
N ASP A 371 -14.26 -2.57 13.91
CA ASP A 371 -14.91 -3.88 13.77
C ASP A 371 -14.57 -4.56 12.45
N ALA A 372 -14.35 -3.78 11.38
CA ALA A 372 -13.96 -4.29 10.06
C ALA A 372 -13.00 -3.35 9.33
N VAL A 373 -12.11 -3.95 8.52
CA VAL A 373 -11.19 -3.20 7.65
C VAL A 373 -11.34 -3.67 6.21
N LEU A 374 -11.78 -2.78 5.33
CA LEU A 374 -11.84 -2.99 3.90
C LEU A 374 -10.64 -2.34 3.21
N THR A 375 -10.07 -3.03 2.23
CA THR A 375 -9.07 -2.43 1.34
C THR A 375 -9.73 -1.59 0.25
N THR A 376 -8.96 -0.75 -0.44
CA THR A 376 -9.45 -0.01 -1.62
C THR A 376 -10.03 -0.96 -2.69
N ARG A 377 -9.46 -2.16 -2.85
CA ARG A 377 -9.99 -3.19 -3.77
C ARG A 377 -11.32 -3.81 -3.30
N GLU A 378 -11.56 -3.86 -2.00
CA GLU A 378 -12.83 -4.34 -1.45
C GLU A 378 -13.95 -3.33 -1.64
N VAL A 379 -13.64 -2.02 -1.69
CA VAL A 379 -14.62 -0.99 -2.09
C VAL A 379 -15.15 -1.25 -3.51
N GLU A 380 -14.27 -1.67 -4.43
CA GLU A 380 -14.72 -2.07 -5.79
C GLU A 380 -15.73 -3.21 -5.73
N ARG A 381 -15.48 -4.23 -4.90
CA ARG A 381 -16.41 -5.37 -4.74
C ARG A 381 -17.72 -4.94 -4.09
N LEU A 382 -17.64 -4.07 -3.10
CA LEU A 382 -18.79 -3.51 -2.40
C LEU A 382 -19.69 -2.72 -3.39
N PHE A 383 -19.09 -1.82 -4.20
CA PHE A 383 -19.84 -1.05 -5.21
C PHE A 383 -20.47 -1.95 -6.28
N LYS A 384 -19.77 -3.02 -6.69
CA LYS A 384 -20.30 -4.00 -7.63
C LYS A 384 -21.45 -4.82 -7.04
N ALA A 385 -21.41 -5.18 -5.76
CA ALA A 385 -22.49 -5.91 -5.09
C ALA A 385 -23.81 -5.11 -5.08
N PHE A 386 -23.73 -3.78 -4.95
CA PHE A 386 -24.89 -2.88 -5.00
C PHE A 386 -25.20 -2.36 -6.42
N PHE A 387 -24.54 -2.86 -7.45
CA PHE A 387 -24.71 -2.38 -8.84
C PHE A 387 -24.59 -0.85 -8.97
N ILE A 388 -23.68 -0.25 -8.19
CA ILE A 388 -23.45 1.19 -8.23
C ILE A 388 -22.83 1.58 -9.57
N LYS A 389 -23.48 2.49 -10.28
CA LYS A 389 -22.97 3.11 -11.50
C LYS A 389 -21.97 4.19 -11.10
N THR A 390 -20.70 3.84 -11.12
CA THR A 390 -19.63 4.69 -10.58
C THR A 390 -19.36 5.93 -11.43
N ASP A 391 -19.66 5.88 -12.71
CA ASP A 391 -19.60 7.00 -13.68
C ASP A 391 -20.75 8.00 -13.57
N GLU A 392 -21.83 7.64 -12.83
CA GLU A 392 -22.99 8.50 -12.56
C GLU A 392 -23.04 8.98 -11.09
N LEU A 393 -21.96 8.78 -10.31
CA LEU A 393 -21.94 9.19 -8.90
C LEU A 393 -21.95 10.72 -8.77
N GLU A 394 -22.86 11.20 -7.96
CA GLU A 394 -22.88 12.58 -7.49
C GLU A 394 -21.94 12.77 -6.29
N GLU A 395 -21.49 13.99 -6.06
CA GLU A 395 -20.70 14.35 -4.90
C GLU A 395 -21.56 14.47 -3.67
N ASP A 396 -21.07 13.96 -2.52
CA ASP A 396 -21.66 14.13 -1.19
C ASP A 396 -20.54 14.49 -0.20
N GLU A 397 -20.89 15.11 0.91
CA GLU A 397 -19.92 15.53 1.92
C GLU A 397 -19.73 14.46 2.99
N PHE A 398 -18.53 14.44 3.57
CA PHE A 398 -18.31 13.71 4.82
C PHE A 398 -19.19 14.28 5.93
N ASP A 399 -19.63 13.43 6.84
CA ASP A 399 -20.46 13.84 7.97
C ASP A 399 -19.63 14.59 9.01
N ASN A 400 -20.28 15.48 9.78
CA ASN A 400 -19.66 16.22 10.87
C ASN A 400 -19.99 15.57 12.23
N PRO A 401 -19.12 15.70 13.24
CA PRO A 401 -17.90 16.54 13.29
C PRO A 401 -16.62 15.83 12.82
N LEU A 402 -16.62 14.52 12.61
CA LEU A 402 -15.40 13.74 12.35
C LEU A 402 -14.98 13.69 10.87
N GLY A 403 -15.62 14.48 10.00
CA GLY A 403 -15.31 14.54 8.56
C GLY A 403 -14.47 15.75 8.15
N GLU A 404 -14.19 16.67 9.07
CA GLU A 404 -13.42 17.86 8.74
C GLU A 404 -11.93 17.54 8.56
N SER A 405 -11.36 17.98 7.45
CA SER A 405 -10.05 17.57 6.95
C SER A 405 -9.11 18.77 6.80
N THR A 406 -7.86 18.60 7.21
CA THR A 406 -6.78 19.55 6.89
C THR A 406 -5.89 19.03 5.77
N GLY A 407 -5.13 19.93 5.15
CA GLY A 407 -4.08 19.55 4.22
C GLY A 407 -3.02 18.66 4.87
N ALA A 408 -2.67 18.91 6.14
CA ALA A 408 -1.74 18.09 6.91
C ALA A 408 -2.24 16.64 7.07
N GLY A 409 -3.52 16.44 7.43
CA GLY A 409 -4.12 15.10 7.53
C GLY A 409 -4.15 14.36 6.19
N VAL A 410 -4.40 15.06 5.08
CA VAL A 410 -4.47 14.47 3.74
C VAL A 410 -3.13 13.91 3.29
N ILE A 411 -2.00 14.59 3.53
CA ILE A 411 -0.68 14.14 3.06
C ILE A 411 -0.13 12.90 3.79
N PHE A 412 -0.75 12.44 4.87
CA PHE A 412 -0.38 11.19 5.57
C PHE A 412 -0.27 9.97 4.65
N GLY A 413 -0.99 9.99 3.54
CA GLY A 413 -0.96 8.92 2.56
C GLY A 413 0.36 8.78 1.79
N ALA A 414 1.19 9.79 1.74
CA ALA A 414 2.48 9.81 1.05
C ALA A 414 3.64 9.72 2.05
N THR A 415 4.77 9.12 1.62
CA THR A 415 5.99 9.11 2.44
C THR A 415 6.49 10.53 2.67
N GLY A 416 6.89 10.84 3.89
CA GLY A 416 7.25 12.18 4.34
C GLY A 416 6.05 13.05 4.74
N GLY A 417 4.82 12.62 4.48
CA GLY A 417 3.62 13.40 4.77
C GLY A 417 3.31 13.48 6.26
N VAL A 418 3.53 12.39 7.00
CA VAL A 418 3.38 12.40 8.48
C VAL A 418 4.42 13.32 9.10
N MET A 419 5.69 13.20 8.69
CA MET A 419 6.77 14.05 9.18
C MET A 419 6.53 15.52 8.85
N GLU A 420 6.10 15.83 7.62
CA GLU A 420 5.78 17.20 7.23
C GLU A 420 4.63 17.80 8.07
N ALA A 421 3.56 17.02 8.31
CA ALA A 421 2.46 17.43 9.17
C ALA A 421 2.93 17.64 10.61
N ALA A 422 3.77 16.71 11.13
CA ALA A 422 4.33 16.81 12.48
C ALA A 422 5.24 18.04 12.63
N LEU A 423 6.13 18.29 11.66
CA LEU A 423 7.02 19.46 11.69
C LEU A 423 6.25 20.78 11.62
N ARG A 424 5.18 20.85 10.81
CA ARG A 424 4.31 22.03 10.74
C ARG A 424 3.71 22.36 12.13
N SER A 425 3.18 21.36 12.82
CA SER A 425 2.54 21.55 14.14
C SER A 425 3.56 21.67 15.26
N ALA A 426 4.66 20.92 15.26
CA ALA A 426 5.74 21.05 16.24
C ALA A 426 6.37 22.45 16.22
N TYR A 427 6.61 23.02 15.03
CA TYR A 427 7.09 24.39 14.90
C TYR A 427 6.13 25.38 15.60
N TYR A 428 4.81 25.24 15.38
CA TYR A 428 3.82 26.07 16.07
C TYR A 428 3.82 25.85 17.59
N LEU A 429 3.88 24.59 18.04
CA LEU A 429 3.87 24.29 19.48
C LEU A 429 5.06 24.92 20.21
N VAL A 430 6.23 24.99 19.56
CA VAL A 430 7.46 25.60 20.12
C VAL A 430 7.47 27.12 19.97
N THR A 431 7.16 27.65 18.79
CA THR A 431 7.36 29.06 18.46
C THR A 431 6.10 29.93 18.63
N LYS A 432 4.92 29.30 18.73
CA LYS A 432 3.59 29.93 18.70
C LYS A 432 3.32 30.72 17.41
N LYS A 433 4.00 30.34 16.32
CA LYS A 433 3.80 30.91 14.97
C LYS A 433 3.69 29.78 13.97
N ASN A 434 2.83 29.95 12.98
CA ASN A 434 2.78 29.01 11.86
C ASN A 434 4.02 29.15 10.97
N PRO A 435 4.62 28.04 10.51
CA PRO A 435 5.63 28.09 9.46
C PRO A 435 4.97 28.37 8.11
N GLU A 436 5.77 28.67 7.09
CA GLU A 436 5.29 28.56 5.71
C GLU A 436 4.87 27.12 5.44
N PRO A 437 3.67 26.86 4.88
CA PRO A 437 3.15 25.50 4.73
C PRO A 437 4.07 24.53 3.98
N ASP A 438 4.88 25.04 3.04
CA ASP A 438 5.82 24.24 2.23
C ASP A 438 7.27 24.26 2.76
N ALA A 439 7.52 24.78 3.97
CA ALA A 439 8.86 24.89 4.55
C ALA A 439 9.57 23.52 4.67
N PHE A 440 8.83 22.46 4.93
CA PHE A 440 9.38 21.14 5.23
C PHE A 440 9.30 20.12 4.08
N LYS A 441 9.08 20.56 2.84
CA LYS A 441 9.01 19.67 1.67
C LYS A 441 10.28 18.87 1.37
N ALA A 442 11.40 19.16 2.01
CA ALA A 442 12.66 18.41 1.87
C ALA A 442 12.51 16.95 2.30
N VAL A 443 11.57 16.63 3.21
CA VAL A 443 11.29 15.25 3.65
C VAL A 443 10.52 14.42 2.60
N ARG A 444 10.04 15.02 1.51
CA ARG A 444 9.33 14.35 0.42
C ARG A 444 10.32 13.61 -0.49
N GLY A 445 10.00 12.41 -0.96
CA GLY A 445 10.79 11.68 -1.96
C GLY A 445 10.82 10.17 -1.73
N LEU A 446 11.32 9.42 -2.73
CA LEU A 446 11.25 7.97 -2.77
C LEU A 446 12.60 7.26 -2.54
N ASP A 447 13.72 7.94 -2.77
CA ASP A 447 15.04 7.32 -2.82
C ASP A 447 15.71 7.26 -1.44
N GLY A 448 16.08 6.08 -0.99
CA GLY A 448 16.79 5.84 0.26
C GLY A 448 15.99 6.29 1.49
N TRP A 449 16.62 7.07 2.36
CA TRP A 449 15.93 7.90 3.35
C TRP A 449 16.21 9.38 3.10
N LYS A 450 15.30 10.23 3.58
CA LYS A 450 15.38 11.70 3.48
C LYS A 450 15.63 12.26 4.87
N GLU A 451 16.30 13.40 4.91
CA GLU A 451 16.67 14.09 6.15
C GLU A 451 16.23 15.56 6.06
N ALA A 452 15.87 16.12 7.19
CA ALA A 452 15.64 17.55 7.32
C ALA A 452 16.00 18.02 8.74
N ASP A 453 16.37 19.28 8.83
CA ASP A 453 16.52 19.99 10.09
C ASP A 453 15.28 20.88 10.29
N LEU A 454 14.84 21.04 11.55
CA LEU A 454 13.80 22.00 11.88
C LEU A 454 14.44 23.36 12.09
N ASP A 455 14.22 24.28 11.15
CA ASP A 455 14.82 25.61 11.12
C ASP A 455 14.67 26.37 12.48
N GLY A 456 15.78 26.91 12.96
CA GLY A 456 15.83 27.63 14.23
C GLY A 456 15.88 26.73 15.49
N THR A 457 16.03 25.43 15.31
CA THR A 457 16.20 24.45 16.41
C THR A 457 17.39 23.52 16.12
N ASP A 458 17.72 22.67 17.08
CA ASP A 458 18.72 21.59 16.93
C ASP A 458 18.06 20.23 16.63
N ILE A 459 16.81 20.21 16.17
CA ILE A 459 16.02 19.01 15.89
C ILE A 459 16.33 18.51 14.48
N LYS A 460 16.74 17.23 14.39
CA LYS A 460 16.98 16.53 13.14
C LYS A 460 15.99 15.40 12.95
N VAL A 461 15.46 15.29 11.75
CA VAL A 461 14.46 14.27 11.41
C VAL A 461 14.88 13.45 10.19
N ALA A 462 14.35 12.20 10.12
CA ALA A 462 14.51 11.36 8.93
C ALA A 462 13.20 10.70 8.54
N VAL A 463 13.10 10.37 7.24
CA VAL A 463 11.95 9.68 6.66
C VAL A 463 12.45 8.53 5.80
N ALA A 464 11.97 7.31 6.04
CA ALA A 464 12.26 6.15 5.20
C ALA A 464 10.99 5.42 4.76
N SER A 465 11.00 4.92 3.52
CA SER A 465 9.92 4.08 2.99
C SER A 465 10.47 2.83 2.30
N GLY A 466 9.74 1.70 2.47
CA GLY A 466 10.22 0.37 2.12
C GLY A 466 11.14 -0.21 3.20
N LEU A 467 10.91 -1.48 3.58
CA LEU A 467 11.59 -2.08 4.74
C LEU A 467 13.08 -2.31 4.51
N GLY A 468 13.55 -2.49 3.26
CA GLY A 468 14.97 -2.53 2.95
C GLY A 468 15.67 -1.20 3.23
N ASN A 469 15.08 -0.06 2.85
CA ASN A 469 15.58 1.28 3.21
C ASN A 469 15.56 1.48 4.73
N THR A 470 14.45 1.05 5.37
CA THR A 470 14.29 1.10 6.83
C THR A 470 15.40 0.32 7.53
N ARG A 471 15.72 -0.90 7.07
CA ARG A 471 16.81 -1.72 7.63
C ARG A 471 18.14 -1.02 7.54
N ARG A 472 18.45 -0.37 6.41
CA ARG A 472 19.69 0.41 6.24
C ARG A 472 19.74 1.58 7.22
N LEU A 473 18.66 2.36 7.36
CA LEU A 473 18.57 3.45 8.32
C LEU A 473 18.71 2.97 9.76
N MET A 474 17.98 1.92 10.17
CA MET A 474 18.06 1.36 11.53
C MET A 474 19.48 0.88 11.88
N ASN A 475 20.15 0.26 10.92
CA ASN A 475 21.53 -0.18 11.12
C ASN A 475 22.51 0.99 11.27
N ALA A 476 22.32 2.08 10.50
CA ALA A 476 23.13 3.30 10.62
C ALA A 476 22.92 3.99 11.98
N ILE A 477 21.66 4.07 12.46
CA ILE A 477 21.33 4.60 13.80
C ILE A 477 21.99 3.73 14.89
N LYS A 478 21.83 2.41 14.83
CA LYS A 478 22.43 1.49 15.85
C LYS A 478 23.94 1.55 15.90
N LYS A 479 24.60 1.82 14.79
CA LYS A 479 26.07 1.99 14.74
C LYS A 479 26.53 3.38 15.15
N GLY A 480 25.62 4.33 15.38
CA GLY A 480 25.95 5.73 15.66
C GLY A 480 26.53 6.48 14.45
N GLU A 481 26.30 5.98 13.22
CA GLU A 481 26.74 6.65 11.99
C GLU A 481 25.89 7.89 11.68
N VAL A 482 24.63 7.89 12.12
CA VAL A 482 23.68 9.00 11.98
C VAL A 482 22.87 9.20 13.27
N HIS A 483 22.44 10.43 13.52
CA HIS A 483 21.64 10.79 14.69
C HIS A 483 20.44 11.62 14.26
N TYR A 484 19.25 11.22 14.70
CA TYR A 484 17.97 11.91 14.49
C TYR A 484 17.21 11.97 15.80
N ASP A 485 16.31 12.93 15.92
CA ASP A 485 15.43 13.06 17.06
C ASP A 485 14.06 12.41 16.80
N PHE A 486 13.56 12.52 15.56
CA PHE A 486 12.29 11.94 15.17
C PHE A 486 12.40 11.30 13.78
N VAL A 487 11.82 10.10 13.62
CA VAL A 487 11.93 9.32 12.38
C VAL A 487 10.57 8.79 11.95
N GLU A 488 10.16 9.13 10.73
CA GLU A 488 9.00 8.52 10.07
C GLU A 488 9.42 7.27 9.30
N ILE A 489 8.69 6.17 9.49
CA ILE A 489 8.87 4.94 8.70
C ILE A 489 7.55 4.44 8.12
N MET A 490 7.57 4.22 6.80
CA MET A 490 6.50 3.59 6.06
C MET A 490 6.97 2.26 5.45
N SER A 491 6.26 1.15 5.72
CA SER A 491 6.63 -0.18 5.17
C SER A 491 6.53 -0.25 3.66
N CYS A 492 5.58 0.48 3.06
CA CYS A 492 5.38 0.47 1.61
C CYS A 492 6.28 1.51 0.95
N PRO A 493 7.01 1.16 -0.14
CA PRO A 493 7.77 2.14 -0.92
C PRO A 493 6.86 3.27 -1.42
N GLY A 494 7.17 4.52 -1.05
CA GLY A 494 6.35 5.69 -1.39
C GLY A 494 5.19 6.00 -0.45
N GLY A 495 4.95 5.18 0.58
CA GLY A 495 3.89 5.38 1.56
C GLY A 495 2.59 4.63 1.23
N CYS A 496 1.49 5.03 1.88
CA CYS A 496 0.19 4.36 1.78
C CYS A 496 -0.45 4.45 0.39
N ILE A 497 -0.09 5.44 -0.44
CA ILE A 497 -0.50 5.53 -1.85
C ILE A 497 -0.06 4.30 -2.67
N ASN A 498 0.97 3.59 -2.23
CA ASN A 498 1.45 2.33 -2.80
C ASN A 498 1.19 1.15 -1.85
N GLY A 499 0.20 1.27 -0.99
CA GLY A 499 -0.15 0.27 0.02
C GLY A 499 -0.61 -1.05 -0.58
N GLY A 500 -0.43 -2.14 0.18
CA GLY A 500 -0.80 -3.49 -0.23
C GLY A 500 -2.30 -3.71 -0.51
N GLY A 501 -3.18 -2.79 -0.06
CA GLY A 501 -4.63 -2.78 -0.30
C GLY A 501 -5.08 -1.93 -1.50
N GLN A 502 -4.17 -1.19 -2.15
CA GLN A 502 -4.49 -0.37 -3.32
C GLN A 502 -4.79 -1.21 -4.57
N PRO A 503 -5.49 -0.66 -5.58
CA PRO A 503 -5.68 -1.32 -6.86
C PRO A 503 -4.37 -1.81 -7.46
N PHE A 504 -4.45 -2.90 -8.21
CA PHE A 504 -3.28 -3.47 -8.88
C PHE A 504 -2.76 -2.50 -9.92
N LYS A 505 -1.45 -2.28 -9.92
CA LYS A 505 -0.81 -1.32 -10.83
C LYS A 505 -0.12 -2.05 -11.98
N ASP A 506 -0.23 -1.46 -13.14
CA ASP A 506 0.48 -1.93 -14.33
C ASP A 506 1.76 -1.12 -14.59
N ASP A 507 1.86 0.10 -14.03
CA ASP A 507 2.98 1.02 -14.21
C ASP A 507 3.40 1.68 -12.88
N ALA A 508 4.72 1.91 -12.72
CA ALA A 508 5.29 2.62 -11.58
C ALA A 508 4.88 4.11 -11.54
N SER A 509 4.54 4.72 -12.68
CA SER A 509 4.08 6.12 -12.75
C SER A 509 2.82 6.39 -11.93
N MET A 510 1.98 5.38 -11.73
CA MET A 510 0.74 5.51 -10.94
C MET A 510 0.99 5.94 -9.48
N VAL A 511 2.14 5.57 -8.90
CA VAL A 511 2.50 5.99 -7.53
C VAL A 511 2.75 7.49 -7.48
N GLU A 512 3.43 8.02 -8.51
CA GLU A 512 3.68 9.45 -8.66
C GLU A 512 2.38 10.24 -8.86
N GLU A 513 1.49 9.74 -9.71
CA GLU A 513 0.18 10.37 -9.94
C GLU A 513 -0.64 10.43 -8.66
N ARG A 514 -0.72 9.32 -7.89
CA ARG A 514 -1.39 9.28 -6.59
C ARG A 514 -0.78 10.27 -5.60
N ARG A 515 0.55 10.40 -5.58
CA ARG A 515 1.26 11.36 -4.75
C ARG A 515 0.87 12.80 -5.10
N ASN A 516 0.84 13.11 -6.39
CA ASN A 516 0.49 14.45 -6.88
C ASN A 516 -0.95 14.83 -6.51
N VAL A 517 -1.89 13.88 -6.48
CA VAL A 517 -3.25 14.12 -6.00
C VAL A 517 -3.24 14.57 -4.53
N LEU A 518 -2.53 13.86 -3.63
CA LEU A 518 -2.52 14.23 -2.20
C LEU A 518 -1.91 15.60 -1.96
N TYR A 519 -0.75 15.88 -2.54
CA TYR A 519 -0.12 17.20 -2.38
C TYR A 519 -0.90 18.32 -3.09
N GLY A 520 -1.61 18.02 -4.16
CA GLY A 520 -2.56 18.95 -4.77
C GLY A 520 -3.72 19.30 -3.82
N LEU A 521 -4.28 18.30 -3.15
CA LEU A 521 -5.34 18.50 -2.16
C LEU A 521 -4.85 19.33 -0.97
N ASP A 522 -3.66 19.05 -0.42
CA ASP A 522 -3.06 19.88 0.64
C ASP A 522 -2.90 21.33 0.20
N LYS A 523 -2.33 21.55 -0.99
CA LYS A 523 -2.06 22.89 -1.51
C LYS A 523 -3.34 23.76 -1.63
N HIS A 524 -4.47 23.13 -1.97
CA HIS A 524 -5.74 23.80 -2.18
C HIS A 524 -6.67 23.75 -0.94
N ASN A 525 -6.24 23.13 0.16
CA ASN A 525 -7.03 23.12 1.39
C ASN A 525 -6.92 24.47 2.11
N ASN A 526 -8.04 24.97 2.64
CA ASN A 526 -8.10 26.20 3.40
C ASN A 526 -7.38 26.09 4.74
N ILE A 527 -7.38 24.89 5.35
CA ILE A 527 -6.73 24.59 6.64
C ILE A 527 -5.56 23.65 6.34
N ARG A 528 -4.34 24.14 6.49
CA ARG A 528 -3.14 23.37 6.14
C ARG A 528 -2.39 22.78 7.34
N PHE A 529 -2.84 23.06 8.56
CA PHE A 529 -2.19 22.66 9.80
C PHE A 529 -3.13 21.85 10.68
N SER A 530 -2.66 20.74 11.24
CA SER A 530 -3.46 19.85 12.09
C SER A 530 -3.98 20.55 13.36
N HIS A 531 -3.16 21.43 13.95
CA HIS A 531 -3.50 22.19 15.15
C HIS A 531 -4.56 23.30 14.92
N GLU A 532 -4.92 23.57 13.68
CA GLU A 532 -5.98 24.52 13.30
C GLU A 532 -7.30 23.83 12.93
N ASN A 533 -7.37 22.48 12.97
CA ASN A 533 -8.61 21.76 12.70
C ASN A 533 -9.64 22.07 13.80
N PRO A 534 -10.74 22.80 13.48
CA PRO A 534 -11.69 23.25 14.50
C PRO A 534 -12.45 22.07 15.14
N SER A 535 -12.67 20.98 14.41
CA SER A 535 -13.30 19.79 14.97
C SER A 535 -12.39 19.03 15.93
N VAL A 536 -11.08 19.02 15.68
CA VAL A 536 -10.08 18.48 16.60
C VAL A 536 -10.01 19.31 17.86
N ILE A 537 -9.91 20.65 17.73
CA ILE A 537 -9.88 21.57 18.87
C ILE A 537 -11.13 21.35 19.74
N LYS A 538 -12.31 21.32 19.13
CA LYS A 538 -13.58 21.11 19.83
C LYS A 538 -13.64 19.74 20.51
N CYS A 539 -13.09 18.69 19.90
CA CYS A 539 -13.04 17.35 20.50
C CYS A 539 -12.19 17.36 21.79
N TYR A 540 -11.07 18.08 21.79
CA TYR A 540 -10.30 18.29 23.03
C TYR A 540 -11.09 19.07 24.06
N GLU A 541 -11.67 20.21 23.71
CA GLU A 541 -12.44 21.07 24.65
C GLU A 541 -13.63 20.32 25.27
N GLU A 542 -14.35 19.53 24.49
CA GLU A 542 -15.56 18.84 24.94
C GLU A 542 -15.27 17.50 25.64
N TYR A 543 -14.14 16.83 25.37
CA TYR A 543 -13.97 15.45 25.80
C TYR A 543 -12.59 15.08 26.36
N PHE A 544 -11.50 15.44 25.68
CA PHE A 544 -10.13 15.06 26.08
C PHE A 544 -9.40 16.15 26.88
N GLU A 545 -9.92 17.35 27.02
CA GLU A 545 -9.33 18.53 27.64
C GLU A 545 -8.15 19.10 26.85
N LYS A 546 -7.09 18.32 26.64
CA LYS A 546 -5.86 18.69 25.92
C LYS A 546 -5.10 17.44 25.49
N PRO A 547 -4.16 17.55 24.54
CA PRO A 547 -3.21 16.48 24.24
C PRO A 547 -2.47 16.00 25.49
N LEU A 548 -2.19 14.69 25.55
CA LEU A 548 -1.53 14.00 26.68
C LEU A 548 -2.24 14.17 28.03
N SER A 549 -3.54 14.48 28.04
CA SER A 549 -4.34 14.40 29.27
C SER A 549 -4.45 12.95 29.74
N HIS A 550 -4.86 12.72 30.97
CA HIS A 550 -5.08 11.37 31.52
C HIS A 550 -6.07 10.58 30.64
N LYS A 551 -7.16 11.23 30.22
CA LYS A 551 -8.20 10.62 29.37
C LYS A 551 -7.71 10.34 27.95
N SER A 552 -6.89 11.24 27.40
CA SER A 552 -6.23 11.06 26.11
C SER A 552 -5.28 9.87 26.15
N HIS A 553 -4.45 9.75 27.19
CA HIS A 553 -3.57 8.60 27.38
C HIS A 553 -4.34 7.27 27.49
N GLU A 554 -5.46 7.24 28.18
CA GLU A 554 -6.27 6.03 28.34
C GLU A 554 -6.89 5.56 27.03
N ILE A 555 -7.34 6.50 26.18
CA ILE A 555 -8.17 6.19 25.00
C ILE A 555 -7.33 6.21 23.72
N LEU A 556 -6.40 7.17 23.56
CA LEU A 556 -5.68 7.43 22.30
C LEU A 556 -4.25 6.89 22.27
N HIS A 557 -3.76 6.30 23.37
CA HIS A 557 -2.42 5.73 23.43
C HIS A 557 -2.44 4.23 23.64
N VAL A 558 -1.34 3.56 23.30
CA VAL A 558 -1.16 2.12 23.43
C VAL A 558 0.30 1.82 23.78
N LYS A 559 0.54 0.80 24.60
CA LYS A 559 1.88 0.31 24.86
C LYS A 559 2.30 -0.67 23.76
N HIS A 560 3.43 -0.41 23.15
CA HIS A 560 3.97 -1.28 22.11
C HIS A 560 4.89 -2.40 22.66
N VAL A 561 5.22 -2.38 23.95
CA VAL A 561 6.09 -3.34 24.63
C VAL A 561 5.31 -4.14 25.67
#